data_90c04e5946a4984ef8005cbef07919ec
#
_entry.id   90c04e5946a4984ef8005cbef07919ec
#
_cell.length_a   1.000
_cell.length_b   1.000
_cell.length_c   1.000
_cell.angle_alpha   90.00
_cell.angle_beta   90.00
_cell.angle_gamma   90.00
#
_symmetry.space_group_name_H-M   'P 1'
#
loop_
_entity.id
_entity.type
_entity.pdbx_description
1 polymer ?
#
loop_
_entity_poly.entity_id
_entity_poly.type
_entity_poly.pdbx_seq_one_letter_code
_entity_poly.pdbx_strand_id
1 'polypeptide(L)'
;MPPPVPPPAPAMITVTPAPAAQDVSPATPVLVRASAGTLTDVQMVNENGRAIAGIMTPDRVAWKPAEPLGYGRTYTLTVRSRGEGGMPAAQTSTFSTLMPSNQTSVELTTTSGAALADGATYGIGTVVVARFDEPIGDRAAAERRLVITTNPPVAGSWYWVDDQTAHWRPERYFAPGTTVTATANIYGAALGDGLYGQDDAHVSFRIGDAHVSIADDTTKQVSVYNNGVLMRTMPTSMGMGGTETIGDRTLSFWTPPGIYTVMDKANPVIMDSSTFGLPINSRLGYRETIPYATRISPDGIYLHQLNATVWAQGNTNTSHGCLNLNSENARWFFDFSVPGDVVEIRNTGGKPLQLWQNGDWTIPSDQWRAGSAMR
;
A
#
# COMPACT_ATOMS: atom_id res chain seq x y z
N MET A 1 36.80 -59.61 -25.60
CA MET A 1 36.29 -58.40 -26.32
C MET A 1 35.71 -57.43 -25.28
N PRO A 2 36.07 -56.13 -25.30
CA PRO A 2 35.39 -55.18 -24.50
C PRO A 2 33.90 -55.14 -24.90
N PRO A 3 33.00 -54.88 -24.00
CA PRO A 3 31.56 -54.74 -24.32
C PRO A 3 31.37 -53.64 -25.36
N PRO A 4 30.43 -53.81 -26.31
CA PRO A 4 30.18 -52.80 -27.33
C PRO A 4 29.78 -51.47 -26.66
N VAL A 5 30.43 -50.39 -27.13
CA VAL A 5 30.06 -49.01 -26.67
C VAL A 5 28.61 -48.75 -27.03
N PRO A 6 27.75 -48.37 -26.08
CA PRO A 6 26.37 -48.10 -26.40
C PRO A 6 26.27 -46.95 -27.43
N PRO A 7 25.31 -47.00 -28.36
CA PRO A 7 25.15 -45.95 -29.36
C PRO A 7 24.90 -44.58 -28.69
N PRO A 8 25.38 -43.46 -29.27
CA PRO A 8 25.17 -42.15 -28.73
C PRO A 8 23.66 -41.85 -28.62
N ALA A 9 23.21 -41.40 -27.43
CA ALA A 9 21.82 -41.08 -27.15
C ALA A 9 21.53 -39.60 -27.35
N PRO A 10 20.32 -39.21 -27.78
CA PRO A 10 19.90 -37.80 -27.83
C PRO A 10 19.81 -37.25 -26.42
N ALA A 11 19.90 -35.90 -26.27
CA ALA A 11 19.64 -35.25 -25.01
C ALA A 11 18.16 -35.46 -24.59
N MET A 12 17.96 -35.70 -23.31
CA MET A 12 16.59 -35.71 -22.76
C MET A 12 16.15 -34.27 -22.49
N ILE A 13 15.03 -33.85 -23.08
CA ILE A 13 14.46 -32.51 -22.92
C ILE A 13 13.23 -32.59 -21.99
N THR A 14 13.21 -31.77 -20.93
CA THR A 14 12.08 -31.56 -20.07
C THR A 14 11.58 -30.14 -20.25
N VAL A 15 10.26 -29.98 -20.42
CA VAL A 15 9.59 -28.68 -20.61
C VAL A 15 8.56 -28.52 -19.52
N THR A 16 8.54 -27.35 -18.87
CA THR A 16 7.50 -26.90 -17.96
C THR A 16 6.95 -25.59 -18.52
N PRO A 17 5.63 -25.41 -18.64
CA PRO A 17 4.52 -26.36 -18.41
C PRO A 17 4.60 -27.59 -19.31
N ALA A 18 3.89 -28.66 -18.95
CA ALA A 18 3.84 -29.87 -19.78
C ALA A 18 3.29 -29.56 -21.18
N PRO A 19 3.70 -30.28 -22.23
CA PRO A 19 3.12 -30.15 -23.57
C PRO A 19 1.58 -30.25 -23.54
N ALA A 20 0.89 -29.39 -24.30
CA ALA A 20 -0.56 -29.28 -24.38
C ALA A 20 -1.26 -28.87 -23.07
N ALA A 21 -0.54 -28.40 -22.06
CA ALA A 21 -1.16 -27.82 -20.86
C ALA A 21 -2.04 -26.61 -21.21
N GLN A 22 -3.20 -26.54 -20.57
CA GLN A 22 -4.19 -25.46 -20.72
C GLN A 22 -4.37 -24.71 -19.40
N ASP A 23 -4.88 -23.49 -19.49
CA ASP A 23 -5.17 -22.65 -18.33
C ASP A 23 -3.99 -22.45 -17.36
N VAL A 24 -2.78 -22.42 -17.93
CA VAL A 24 -1.56 -22.19 -17.15
C VAL A 24 -1.54 -20.75 -16.66
N SER A 25 -1.34 -20.53 -15.35
CA SER A 25 -1.13 -19.16 -14.85
C SER A 25 0.05 -18.50 -15.57
N PRO A 26 -0.06 -17.25 -16.04
CA PRO A 26 1.06 -16.56 -16.68
C PRO A 26 2.26 -16.33 -15.75
N ALA A 27 2.04 -16.42 -14.43
CA ALA A 27 3.09 -16.39 -13.41
C ALA A 27 3.78 -17.75 -13.21
N THR A 28 3.27 -18.84 -13.82
CA THR A 28 3.91 -20.15 -13.74
C THR A 28 5.26 -20.10 -14.46
N PRO A 29 6.37 -20.52 -13.81
CA PRO A 29 7.67 -20.53 -14.46
C PRO A 29 7.68 -21.44 -15.70
N VAL A 30 8.05 -20.88 -16.85
CA VAL A 30 8.39 -21.67 -18.02
C VAL A 30 9.86 -22.03 -17.95
N LEU A 31 10.15 -23.32 -18.10
CA LEU A 31 11.52 -23.83 -17.98
C LEU A 31 11.75 -24.95 -18.98
N VAL A 32 12.82 -24.86 -19.75
CA VAL A 32 13.36 -25.94 -20.59
C VAL A 32 14.63 -26.42 -19.96
N ARG A 33 14.80 -27.73 -19.80
CA ARG A 33 16.00 -28.35 -19.31
C ARG A 33 16.46 -29.46 -20.25
N ALA A 34 17.75 -29.54 -20.47
CA ALA A 34 18.38 -30.68 -21.11
C ALA A 34 19.19 -31.49 -20.08
N SER A 35 19.09 -32.81 -20.14
CA SER A 35 19.97 -33.75 -19.44
C SER A 35 20.63 -34.70 -20.46
N ALA A 36 21.85 -35.18 -20.15
CA ALA A 36 22.68 -35.97 -21.07
C ALA A 36 22.93 -35.25 -22.41
N GLY A 37 23.23 -33.93 -22.34
CA GLY A 37 23.48 -33.08 -23.49
C GLY A 37 23.24 -31.61 -23.24
N THR A 38 23.19 -30.79 -24.28
CA THR A 38 23.04 -29.33 -24.20
C THR A 38 21.94 -28.82 -25.14
N LEU A 39 21.33 -27.70 -24.78
CA LEU A 39 20.42 -26.92 -25.64
C LEU A 39 21.24 -26.18 -26.69
N THR A 40 20.91 -26.33 -27.98
CA THR A 40 21.54 -25.57 -29.05
C THR A 40 20.79 -24.33 -29.42
N ASP A 41 19.43 -24.40 -29.37
CA ASP A 41 18.52 -23.30 -29.65
C ASP A 41 17.20 -23.53 -28.93
N VAL A 42 16.56 -22.45 -28.45
CA VAL A 42 15.21 -22.46 -27.89
C VAL A 42 14.47 -21.22 -28.42
N GLN A 43 13.39 -21.45 -29.10
CA GLN A 43 12.50 -20.40 -29.62
C GLN A 43 11.13 -20.54 -29.00
N MET A 44 10.57 -19.45 -28.53
CA MET A 44 9.22 -19.36 -28.03
C MET A 44 8.49 -18.26 -28.76
N VAL A 45 7.31 -18.55 -29.30
CA VAL A 45 6.47 -17.58 -30.02
C VAL A 45 5.04 -17.68 -29.52
N ASN A 46 4.30 -16.57 -29.54
CA ASN A 46 2.87 -16.61 -29.30
C ASN A 46 2.08 -16.93 -30.59
N GLU A 47 0.77 -17.06 -30.49
CA GLU A 47 -0.14 -17.35 -31.62
C GLU A 47 -0.08 -16.32 -32.77
N ASN A 48 0.39 -15.11 -32.49
CA ASN A 48 0.56 -14.04 -33.49
C ASN A 48 1.97 -14.03 -34.10
N GLY A 49 2.81 -15.00 -33.75
CA GLY A 49 4.20 -15.08 -34.24
C GLY A 49 5.18 -14.15 -33.52
N ARG A 50 4.76 -13.44 -32.46
CA ARG A 50 5.67 -12.62 -31.63
C ARG A 50 6.65 -13.53 -30.90
N ALA A 51 7.94 -13.33 -31.13
CA ALA A 51 8.97 -14.00 -30.39
C ALA A 51 9.06 -13.50 -28.94
N ILE A 52 9.18 -14.46 -28.02
CA ILE A 52 9.41 -14.19 -26.60
C ILE A 52 10.91 -14.36 -26.34
N ALA A 53 11.55 -13.28 -25.91
CA ALA A 53 12.97 -13.33 -25.55
C ALA A 53 13.21 -14.29 -24.38
N GLY A 54 14.34 -14.96 -24.36
CA GLY A 54 14.67 -15.90 -23.29
C GLY A 54 16.11 -15.84 -22.86
N ILE A 55 16.38 -16.42 -21.70
CA ILE A 55 17.69 -16.48 -21.06
C ILE A 55 18.15 -17.94 -21.05
N MET A 56 19.27 -18.20 -21.72
CA MET A 56 19.95 -19.49 -21.73
C MET A 56 21.03 -19.47 -20.65
N THR A 57 21.16 -20.55 -19.87
CA THR A 57 22.27 -20.68 -18.91
C THR A 57 23.63 -20.82 -19.65
N PRO A 58 24.75 -20.37 -19.05
CA PRO A 58 26.07 -20.44 -19.67
C PRO A 58 26.49 -21.86 -20.08
N ASP A 59 26.10 -22.86 -19.30
CA ASP A 59 26.35 -24.30 -19.58
C ASP A 59 25.36 -24.90 -20.60
N ARG A 60 24.38 -24.08 -21.05
CA ARG A 60 23.37 -24.45 -22.05
C ARG A 60 22.51 -25.66 -21.66
N VAL A 61 22.27 -25.88 -20.38
CA VAL A 61 21.40 -26.96 -19.89
C VAL A 61 20.00 -26.47 -19.47
N ALA A 62 19.80 -25.16 -19.38
CA ALA A 62 18.48 -24.60 -19.05
C ALA A 62 18.20 -23.30 -19.82
N TRP A 63 16.92 -23.08 -20.09
CA TRP A 63 16.37 -21.83 -20.68
C TRP A 63 15.05 -21.46 -20.03
N LYS A 64 14.81 -20.16 -19.89
CA LYS A 64 13.53 -19.56 -19.43
C LYS A 64 13.21 -18.29 -20.22
N PRO A 65 11.95 -17.87 -20.34
CA PRO A 65 11.60 -16.55 -20.89
C PRO A 65 12.17 -15.44 -20.01
N ALA A 66 12.48 -14.30 -20.64
CA ALA A 66 13.01 -13.11 -19.99
C ALA A 66 11.90 -12.14 -19.56
N GLU A 67 10.67 -12.33 -20.05
CA GLU A 67 9.50 -11.51 -19.75
C GLU A 67 8.34 -12.39 -19.25
N PRO A 68 7.40 -11.82 -18.45
CA PRO A 68 6.17 -12.51 -18.06
C PRO A 68 5.33 -12.87 -19.29
N LEU A 69 4.56 -13.95 -19.17
CA LEU A 69 3.60 -14.36 -20.21
C LEU A 69 2.30 -13.58 -20.07
N GLY A 70 1.59 -13.37 -21.19
CA GLY A 70 0.27 -12.72 -21.18
C GLY A 70 -0.86 -13.69 -20.80
N TYR A 71 -1.98 -13.16 -20.37
CA TYR A 71 -3.22 -13.90 -20.20
C TYR A 71 -3.85 -14.30 -21.56
N GLY A 72 -4.53 -15.44 -21.61
CA GLY A 72 -5.30 -15.92 -22.76
C GLY A 72 -4.47 -16.09 -24.03
N ARG A 73 -3.21 -16.50 -23.89
CA ARG A 73 -2.25 -16.68 -25.00
C ARG A 73 -1.94 -18.14 -25.21
N THR A 74 -1.70 -18.49 -26.48
CA THR A 74 -1.12 -19.78 -26.84
C THR A 74 0.33 -19.59 -27.25
N TYR A 75 1.21 -20.37 -26.63
CA TYR A 75 2.62 -20.32 -26.89
C TYR A 75 3.12 -21.61 -27.54
N THR A 76 3.96 -21.47 -28.57
CA THR A 76 4.69 -22.56 -29.21
C THR A 76 6.15 -22.46 -28.82
N LEU A 77 6.68 -23.53 -28.26
CA LEU A 77 8.08 -23.69 -27.84
C LEU A 77 8.78 -24.71 -28.71
N THR A 78 9.80 -24.29 -29.43
CA THR A 78 10.65 -25.16 -30.26
C THR A 78 12.02 -25.23 -29.60
N VAL A 79 12.42 -26.45 -29.23
CA VAL A 79 13.68 -26.75 -28.53
C VAL A 79 14.58 -27.60 -29.45
N ARG A 80 15.81 -27.19 -29.60
CA ARG A 80 16.84 -27.98 -30.29
C ARG A 80 17.98 -28.30 -29.32
N SER A 81 18.47 -29.52 -29.35
CA SER A 81 19.54 -29.99 -28.46
C SER A 81 20.53 -30.92 -29.16
N ARG A 82 21.63 -31.16 -28.47
CA ARG A 82 22.62 -32.21 -28.86
C ARG A 82 22.92 -33.06 -27.63
N GLY A 83 22.79 -34.38 -27.80
CA GLY A 83 23.18 -35.36 -26.81
C GLY A 83 24.67 -35.62 -26.74
N GLU A 84 25.08 -36.50 -25.85
CA GLU A 84 26.46 -37.02 -25.81
C GLU A 84 26.80 -37.67 -27.16
N GLY A 85 27.99 -37.38 -27.67
CA GLY A 85 28.37 -37.81 -29.03
C GLY A 85 27.81 -36.94 -30.17
N GLY A 86 27.13 -35.82 -29.85
CA GLY A 86 26.68 -34.84 -30.83
C GLY A 86 25.35 -35.14 -31.52
N MET A 87 24.60 -36.16 -31.08
CA MET A 87 23.31 -36.55 -31.67
C MET A 87 22.29 -35.42 -31.55
N PRO A 88 21.75 -34.89 -32.67
CA PRO A 88 20.77 -33.82 -32.61
C PRO A 88 19.39 -34.34 -32.21
N ALA A 89 18.62 -33.51 -31.46
CA ALA A 89 17.22 -33.74 -31.21
C ALA A 89 16.45 -32.40 -31.30
N ALA A 90 15.19 -32.48 -31.68
CA ALA A 90 14.28 -31.36 -31.71
C ALA A 90 12.91 -31.76 -31.12
N GLN A 91 12.32 -30.86 -30.35
CA GLN A 91 10.99 -31.03 -29.77
C GLN A 91 10.22 -29.74 -29.95
N THR A 92 8.95 -29.87 -30.37
CA THR A 92 8.02 -28.74 -30.39
C THR A 92 6.88 -29.06 -29.45
N SER A 93 6.48 -28.10 -28.62
CA SER A 93 5.35 -28.21 -27.71
C SER A 93 4.55 -26.90 -27.68
N THR A 94 3.28 -27.01 -27.37
CA THR A 94 2.37 -25.86 -27.18
C THR A 94 1.78 -25.92 -25.80
N PHE A 95 1.40 -24.77 -25.26
CA PHE A 95 0.56 -24.65 -24.08
C PHE A 95 -0.22 -23.32 -24.14
N SER A 96 -1.31 -23.21 -23.40
CA SER A 96 -2.07 -21.98 -23.31
C SER A 96 -2.15 -21.44 -21.88
N THR A 97 -2.11 -20.12 -21.75
CA THR A 97 -2.33 -19.45 -20.47
C THR A 97 -3.81 -19.23 -20.22
N LEU A 98 -4.18 -19.18 -18.94
CA LEU A 98 -5.55 -18.95 -18.51
C LEU A 98 -6.08 -17.59 -19.02
N MET A 99 -7.39 -17.53 -19.27
CA MET A 99 -8.16 -16.31 -19.52
C MET A 99 -9.01 -16.06 -18.29
N PRO A 100 -8.67 -15.06 -17.43
CA PRO A 100 -9.45 -14.80 -16.22
C PRO A 100 -10.84 -14.26 -16.58
N SER A 101 -11.83 -14.59 -15.77
CA SER A 101 -13.18 -14.01 -15.90
C SER A 101 -13.22 -12.56 -15.41
N ASN A 102 -12.40 -12.23 -14.42
CA ASN A 102 -12.20 -10.87 -13.93
C ASN A 102 -10.75 -10.67 -13.47
N GLN A 103 -10.30 -9.40 -13.46
CA GLN A 103 -8.97 -9.02 -13.02
C GLN A 103 -9.07 -7.87 -12.02
N THR A 104 -8.10 -7.78 -11.11
CA THR A 104 -7.96 -6.68 -10.17
C THR A 104 -6.57 -6.07 -10.25
N SER A 105 -6.53 -4.75 -10.18
CA SER A 105 -5.32 -3.97 -9.93
C SER A 105 -5.20 -3.67 -8.43
N VAL A 106 -4.00 -3.27 -8.01
CA VAL A 106 -3.73 -2.83 -6.65
C VAL A 106 -2.93 -1.54 -6.66
N GLU A 107 -3.40 -0.55 -5.91
CA GLU A 107 -2.65 0.68 -5.66
C GLU A 107 -2.02 0.64 -4.27
N LEU A 108 -0.74 1.07 -4.18
CA LEU A 108 -0.03 1.26 -2.92
C LEU A 108 -0.10 2.74 -2.56
N THR A 109 -0.89 3.07 -1.54
CA THR A 109 -1.21 4.45 -1.17
C THR A 109 -0.90 4.75 0.30
N THR A 110 -0.98 6.02 0.65
CA THR A 110 -1.10 6.49 2.04
C THR A 110 -2.54 6.37 2.52
N THR A 111 -2.80 6.62 3.80
CA THR A 111 -4.17 6.67 4.35
C THR A 111 -5.02 7.81 3.78
N SER A 112 -4.41 8.80 3.10
CA SER A 112 -5.16 9.84 2.37
C SER A 112 -5.69 9.37 1.00
N GLY A 113 -5.28 8.18 0.54
CA GLY A 113 -5.55 7.69 -0.82
C GLY A 113 -4.57 8.21 -1.87
N ALA A 114 -3.59 9.04 -1.49
CA ALA A 114 -2.54 9.46 -2.41
C ALA A 114 -1.55 8.32 -2.64
N ALA A 115 -1.18 8.07 -3.90
CA ALA A 115 -0.18 7.06 -4.24
C ALA A 115 1.13 7.30 -3.50
N LEU A 116 1.72 6.26 -2.94
CA LEU A 116 3.09 6.31 -2.43
C LEU A 116 4.05 6.55 -3.61
N ALA A 117 5.06 7.38 -3.41
CA ALA A 117 5.98 7.78 -4.46
C ALA A 117 7.40 7.25 -4.20
N ASP A 118 8.04 6.74 -5.25
CA ASP A 118 9.43 6.27 -5.18
C ASP A 118 10.38 7.38 -4.75
N GLY A 119 11.25 7.05 -3.78
CA GLY A 119 12.24 7.96 -3.24
C GLY A 119 11.68 9.07 -2.34
N ALA A 120 10.36 9.15 -2.15
CA ALA A 120 9.74 10.14 -1.27
C ALA A 120 10.09 9.90 0.21
N THR A 121 9.89 10.93 1.03
CA THR A 121 10.08 10.87 2.48
C THR A 121 8.73 11.03 3.18
N TYR A 122 8.45 10.13 4.10
CA TYR A 122 7.23 10.10 4.90
C TYR A 122 7.55 10.09 6.40
N GLY A 123 6.56 10.40 7.24
CA GLY A 123 6.70 10.41 8.70
C GLY A 123 6.79 9.01 9.31
N ILE A 124 7.18 8.97 10.58
CA ILE A 124 7.42 7.70 11.33
C ILE A 124 6.16 6.86 11.56
N GLY A 125 4.98 7.46 11.48
CA GLY A 125 3.67 6.81 11.64
C GLY A 125 3.05 6.35 10.32
N THR A 126 3.78 6.34 9.21
CA THR A 126 3.26 5.96 7.90
C THR A 126 2.63 4.57 7.92
N VAL A 127 1.44 4.48 7.36
CA VAL A 127 0.71 3.23 7.08
C VAL A 127 0.72 3.03 5.58
N VAL A 128 1.11 1.84 5.14
CA VAL A 128 1.02 1.45 3.73
C VAL A 128 -0.36 0.86 3.48
N VAL A 129 -1.09 1.42 2.53
CA VAL A 129 -2.41 0.94 2.15
C VAL A 129 -2.32 0.22 0.81
N ALA A 130 -2.74 -1.04 0.76
CA ALA A 130 -2.99 -1.78 -0.47
C ALA A 130 -4.48 -1.70 -0.78
N ARG A 131 -4.83 -1.01 -1.87
CA ARG A 131 -6.21 -0.80 -2.29
C ARG A 131 -6.45 -1.51 -3.62
N PHE A 132 -7.31 -2.50 -3.60
CA PHE A 132 -7.76 -3.22 -4.77
C PHE A 132 -9.00 -2.53 -5.39
N ASP A 133 -9.14 -2.61 -6.70
CA ASP A 133 -10.32 -2.06 -7.42
C ASP A 133 -11.49 -3.05 -7.45
N GLU A 134 -11.26 -4.33 -7.06
CA GLU A 134 -12.28 -5.36 -6.95
C GLU A 134 -12.28 -6.01 -5.55
N PRO A 135 -13.43 -6.50 -5.04
CA PRO A 135 -13.49 -7.25 -3.79
C PRO A 135 -12.68 -8.54 -3.84
N ILE A 136 -11.87 -8.77 -2.82
CA ILE A 136 -10.96 -9.92 -2.72
C ILE A 136 -11.64 -11.07 -1.99
N GLY A 137 -11.96 -12.14 -2.72
CA GLY A 137 -12.58 -13.37 -2.16
C GLY A 137 -11.60 -14.18 -1.31
N ASP A 138 -10.35 -14.35 -1.76
CA ASP A 138 -9.29 -15.02 -0.99
C ASP A 138 -8.25 -13.98 -0.49
N ARG A 139 -8.58 -13.30 0.63
CA ARG A 139 -7.69 -12.31 1.25
C ARG A 139 -6.36 -12.92 1.71
N ALA A 140 -6.34 -14.20 2.10
CA ALA A 140 -5.09 -14.85 2.50
C ALA A 140 -4.16 -15.06 1.30
N ALA A 141 -4.71 -15.41 0.12
CA ALA A 141 -3.92 -15.48 -1.11
C ALA A 141 -3.36 -14.11 -1.52
N ALA A 142 -4.17 -13.06 -1.40
CA ALA A 142 -3.74 -11.69 -1.67
C ALA A 142 -2.65 -11.23 -0.68
N GLU A 143 -2.87 -11.41 0.61
CA GLU A 143 -1.93 -10.97 1.65
C GLU A 143 -0.56 -11.64 1.53
N ARG A 144 -0.50 -12.94 1.12
CA ARG A 144 0.77 -13.61 0.82
C ARG A 144 1.57 -12.94 -0.31
N ARG A 145 0.92 -12.14 -1.14
CA ARG A 145 1.52 -11.42 -2.27
C ARG A 145 1.89 -9.97 -1.94
N LEU A 146 1.39 -9.46 -0.81
CA LEU A 146 1.70 -8.13 -0.29
C LEU A 146 2.92 -8.21 0.62
N VAL A 147 4.08 -7.81 0.13
CA VAL A 147 5.36 -7.93 0.84
C VAL A 147 5.87 -6.56 1.23
N ILE A 148 6.14 -6.37 2.52
CA ILE A 148 6.83 -5.18 3.03
C ILE A 148 8.23 -5.59 3.49
N THR A 149 9.23 -4.94 2.92
CA THR A 149 10.63 -5.08 3.33
C THR A 149 11.14 -3.75 3.87
N THR A 150 11.83 -3.79 5.00
CA THR A 150 12.39 -2.59 5.61
C THR A 150 13.86 -2.74 5.93
N ASN A 151 14.60 -1.63 5.91
CA ASN A 151 15.99 -1.58 6.36
C ASN A 151 16.18 -0.36 7.29
N PRO A 152 16.48 -0.57 8.60
CA PRO A 152 16.58 -1.88 9.28
C PRO A 152 15.25 -2.65 9.29
N PRO A 153 15.28 -4.00 9.46
CA PRO A 153 14.08 -4.82 9.52
C PRO A 153 13.19 -4.45 10.71
N VAL A 154 11.88 -4.33 10.46
CA VAL A 154 10.88 -4.10 11.51
C VAL A 154 9.74 -5.10 11.39
N ALA A 155 9.21 -5.56 12.54
CA ALA A 155 8.02 -6.38 12.58
C ALA A 155 6.77 -5.51 12.33
N GLY A 156 5.84 -6.02 11.53
CA GLY A 156 4.57 -5.38 11.24
C GLY A 156 3.59 -6.39 10.65
N SER A 157 2.35 -5.98 10.45
CA SER A 157 1.32 -6.84 9.87
C SER A 157 0.29 -6.05 9.08
N TRP A 158 -0.38 -6.75 8.18
CA TRP A 158 -1.57 -6.27 7.50
C TRP A 158 -2.78 -6.34 8.42
N TYR A 159 -3.75 -5.48 8.15
CA TYR A 159 -5.09 -5.45 8.72
C TYR A 159 -6.07 -5.16 7.58
N TRP A 160 -7.01 -6.05 7.33
CA TRP A 160 -8.06 -5.83 6.34
C TRP A 160 -9.15 -4.94 6.93
N VAL A 161 -9.29 -3.74 6.37
CA VAL A 161 -10.31 -2.75 6.76
C VAL A 161 -11.67 -3.14 6.20
N ASP A 162 -11.66 -3.62 4.96
CA ASP A 162 -12.83 -4.12 4.24
C ASP A 162 -12.40 -5.24 3.25
N ASP A 163 -13.21 -5.53 2.22
CA ASP A 163 -12.92 -6.57 1.23
C ASP A 163 -12.00 -6.13 0.08
N GLN A 164 -11.66 -4.84 0.02
CA GLN A 164 -10.81 -4.25 -1.02
C GLN A 164 -9.56 -3.56 -0.46
N THR A 165 -9.51 -3.34 0.87
CA THR A 165 -8.48 -2.46 1.46
C THR A 165 -7.78 -3.14 2.62
N ALA A 166 -6.46 -3.24 2.51
CA ALA A 166 -5.60 -3.72 3.58
C ALA A 166 -4.58 -2.64 3.97
N HIS A 167 -4.43 -2.39 5.27
CA HIS A 167 -3.50 -1.45 5.85
C HIS A 167 -2.34 -2.21 6.49
N TRP A 168 -1.10 -1.79 6.24
CA TRP A 168 0.07 -2.33 6.92
C TRP A 168 0.76 -1.26 7.75
N ARG A 169 1.08 -1.58 8.99
CA ARG A 169 1.94 -0.78 9.84
C ARG A 169 2.88 -1.65 10.67
N PRO A 170 4.04 -1.11 11.10
CA PRO A 170 4.89 -1.80 12.08
C PRO A 170 4.21 -1.85 13.45
N GLU A 171 4.72 -2.70 14.33
CA GLU A 171 4.24 -2.78 15.72
C GLU A 171 4.49 -1.51 16.52
N ARG A 172 5.54 -0.78 16.19
CA ARG A 172 5.93 0.53 16.73
C ARG A 172 6.26 1.47 15.59
N TYR A 173 6.25 2.77 15.82
CA TYR A 173 6.66 3.74 14.82
C TYR A 173 8.01 3.37 14.21
N PHE A 174 8.18 3.68 12.94
CA PHE A 174 9.46 3.50 12.29
C PHE A 174 10.57 4.33 12.96
N ALA A 175 11.78 3.81 12.95
CA ALA A 175 12.95 4.63 13.26
C ALA A 175 13.25 5.61 12.10
N PRO A 176 13.70 6.84 12.39
CA PRO A 176 14.19 7.75 11.37
C PRO A 176 15.24 7.12 10.46
N GLY A 177 15.19 7.42 9.17
CA GLY A 177 16.09 6.89 8.16
C GLY A 177 15.78 5.47 7.65
N THR A 178 14.77 4.80 8.20
CA THR A 178 14.32 3.49 7.69
C THR A 178 13.92 3.60 6.22
N THR A 179 14.39 2.66 5.39
CA THR A 179 13.89 2.48 4.02
C THR A 179 12.78 1.43 4.04
N VAL A 180 11.70 1.72 3.35
CA VAL A 180 10.54 0.83 3.24
C VAL A 180 10.31 0.52 1.77
N THR A 181 10.21 -0.76 1.43
CA THR A 181 9.80 -1.24 0.10
C THR A 181 8.51 -2.02 0.24
N ALA A 182 7.47 -1.58 -0.42
CA ALA A 182 6.19 -2.27 -0.52
C ALA A 182 6.05 -2.86 -1.93
N THR A 183 5.71 -4.14 -2.00
CA THR A 183 5.52 -4.86 -3.26
C THR A 183 4.24 -5.67 -3.20
N ALA A 184 3.45 -5.61 -4.25
CA ALA A 184 2.29 -6.46 -4.46
C ALA A 184 2.54 -7.31 -5.71
N ASN A 185 2.89 -8.58 -5.52
CA ASN A 185 3.22 -9.53 -6.59
C ASN A 185 1.96 -10.33 -6.97
N ILE A 186 0.96 -9.64 -7.50
CA ILE A 186 -0.37 -10.23 -7.75
C ILE A 186 -0.58 -10.71 -9.19
N TYR A 187 0.27 -10.30 -10.14
CA TYR A 187 0.13 -10.73 -11.53
C TYR A 187 0.05 -12.26 -11.65
N GLY A 188 -0.98 -12.77 -12.32
CA GLY A 188 -1.20 -14.20 -12.49
C GLY A 188 -1.67 -14.95 -11.25
N ALA A 189 -1.81 -14.30 -10.11
CA ALA A 189 -2.28 -14.91 -8.87
C ALA A 189 -3.81 -15.03 -8.85
N ALA A 190 -4.33 -16.20 -8.47
CA ALA A 190 -5.74 -16.36 -8.16
C ALA A 190 -6.05 -15.74 -6.79
N LEU A 191 -7.09 -14.89 -6.74
CA LEU A 191 -7.49 -14.13 -5.56
C LEU A 191 -8.93 -14.44 -5.11
N GLY A 192 -9.48 -15.58 -5.58
CA GLY A 192 -10.81 -16.08 -5.28
C GLY A 192 -11.81 -15.80 -6.41
N ASP A 193 -12.84 -16.65 -6.53
CA ASP A 193 -14.01 -16.47 -7.39
C ASP A 193 -13.70 -16.14 -8.88
N GLY A 194 -12.62 -16.70 -9.43
CA GLY A 194 -12.19 -16.44 -10.80
C GLY A 194 -11.52 -15.08 -11.01
N LEU A 195 -11.26 -14.34 -9.94
CA LEU A 195 -10.51 -13.08 -9.92
C LEU A 195 -9.00 -13.35 -9.94
N TYR A 196 -8.27 -12.65 -10.79
CA TYR A 196 -6.82 -12.74 -10.89
C TYR A 196 -6.18 -11.36 -10.88
N GLY A 197 -4.95 -11.27 -10.35
CA GLY A 197 -4.19 -10.03 -10.35
C GLY A 197 -3.79 -9.60 -11.76
N GLN A 198 -4.06 -8.33 -12.09
CA GLN A 198 -3.80 -7.75 -13.41
C GLN A 198 -2.33 -7.40 -13.60
N ASP A 199 -1.72 -6.73 -12.62
CA ASP A 199 -0.35 -6.24 -12.66
C ASP A 199 0.28 -6.28 -11.27
N ASP A 200 1.61 -6.31 -11.21
CA ASP A 200 2.35 -6.13 -9.96
C ASP A 200 2.49 -4.63 -9.65
N ALA A 201 2.54 -4.28 -8.36
CA ALA A 201 2.84 -2.93 -7.91
C ALA A 201 4.06 -2.92 -6.99
N HIS A 202 4.86 -1.86 -7.08
CA HIS A 202 6.07 -1.69 -6.29
C HIS A 202 6.31 -0.22 -5.99
N VAL A 203 6.76 0.08 -4.75
CA VAL A 203 7.21 1.40 -4.34
C VAL A 203 8.28 1.29 -3.27
N SER A 204 9.29 2.16 -3.30
CA SER A 204 10.31 2.27 -2.27
C SER A 204 10.44 3.72 -1.79
N PHE A 205 10.40 3.95 -0.47
CA PHE A 205 10.45 5.27 0.13
C PHE A 205 11.27 5.28 1.42
N ARG A 206 11.49 6.46 1.99
CA ARG A 206 12.25 6.65 3.24
C ARG A 206 11.38 7.23 4.34
N ILE A 207 11.75 6.90 5.57
CA ILE A 207 11.19 7.53 6.77
C ILE A 207 12.09 8.69 7.16
N GLY A 208 11.49 9.86 7.33
CA GLY A 208 12.14 11.10 7.77
C GLY A 208 12.44 11.14 9.26
N ASP A 209 12.61 12.34 9.77
CA ASP A 209 12.77 12.60 11.20
C ASP A 209 11.51 12.19 11.99
N ALA A 210 11.69 11.92 13.28
CA ALA A 210 10.59 11.58 14.17
C ALA A 210 9.80 12.83 14.58
N HIS A 211 8.84 13.24 13.77
CA HIS A 211 7.91 14.32 14.10
C HIS A 211 6.72 13.74 14.87
N VAL A 212 6.55 14.22 16.10
CA VAL A 212 5.44 13.86 16.97
C VAL A 212 4.81 15.13 17.52
N SER A 213 3.52 15.29 17.28
CA SER A 213 2.71 16.39 17.81
C SER A 213 1.75 15.87 18.87
N ILE A 214 1.69 16.53 20.03
CA ILE A 214 0.79 16.17 21.12
C ILE A 214 -0.15 17.36 21.39
N ALA A 215 -1.42 17.18 21.04
CA ALA A 215 -2.48 18.13 21.33
C ALA A 215 -3.21 17.70 22.61
N ASP A 216 -3.10 18.49 23.65
CA ASP A 216 -3.70 18.20 24.95
C ASP A 216 -4.83 19.20 25.25
N ASP A 217 -6.05 18.68 25.36
CA ASP A 217 -7.24 19.50 25.61
C ASP A 217 -7.27 20.10 27.01
N THR A 218 -6.56 19.52 27.99
CA THR A 218 -6.45 20.10 29.33
C THR A 218 -5.67 21.41 29.32
N THR A 219 -4.60 21.47 28.51
CA THR A 219 -3.74 22.65 28.42
C THR A 219 -4.11 23.57 27.27
N LYS A 220 -4.91 23.10 26.30
CA LYS A 220 -5.22 23.80 25.04
C LYS A 220 -3.96 24.11 24.22
N GLN A 221 -2.99 23.19 24.26
CA GLN A 221 -1.70 23.36 23.59
C GLN A 221 -1.43 22.19 22.65
N VAL A 222 -0.73 22.48 21.57
CA VAL A 222 -0.06 21.47 20.70
C VAL A 222 1.44 21.61 20.91
N SER A 223 2.07 20.59 21.48
CA SER A 223 3.53 20.49 21.63
C SER A 223 4.08 19.66 20.50
N VAL A 224 4.98 20.21 19.70
CA VAL A 224 5.59 19.57 18.51
C VAL A 224 7.02 19.23 18.77
N TYR A 225 7.39 17.99 18.53
CA TYR A 225 8.72 17.43 18.75
C TYR A 225 9.34 16.96 17.44
N ASN A 226 10.65 17.13 17.31
CA ASN A 226 11.49 16.52 16.29
C ASN A 226 12.56 15.66 16.98
N ASN A 227 12.60 14.37 16.70
CA ASN A 227 13.54 13.42 17.31
C ASN A 227 13.60 13.54 18.86
N GLY A 228 12.44 13.74 19.48
CA GLY A 228 12.28 13.87 20.92
C GLY A 228 12.60 15.27 21.49
N VAL A 229 13.06 16.21 20.67
CA VAL A 229 13.33 17.61 21.07
C VAL A 229 12.08 18.46 20.82
N LEU A 230 11.64 19.21 21.84
CA LEU A 230 10.53 20.15 21.70
C LEU A 230 10.93 21.30 20.78
N MET A 231 10.25 21.42 19.66
CA MET A 231 10.48 22.46 18.65
C MET A 231 9.58 23.68 18.86
N ARG A 232 8.31 23.43 19.21
CA ARG A 232 7.32 24.50 19.38
C ARG A 232 6.15 24.04 20.26
N THR A 233 5.61 24.96 21.03
CA THR A 233 4.31 24.84 21.70
C THR A 233 3.36 25.87 21.12
N MET A 234 2.18 25.43 20.67
CA MET A 234 1.22 26.27 19.96
C MET A 234 -0.11 26.28 20.72
N PRO A 235 -0.60 27.44 21.18
CA PRO A 235 -1.96 27.54 21.66
C PRO A 235 -2.97 27.12 20.60
N THR A 236 -3.96 26.33 20.98
CA THR A 236 -4.99 25.82 20.06
C THR A 236 -6.38 25.93 20.66
N SER A 237 -7.40 25.93 19.80
CA SER A 237 -8.81 25.80 20.15
C SER A 237 -9.39 24.63 19.37
N MET A 238 -9.80 23.58 20.07
CA MET A 238 -10.27 22.31 19.49
C MET A 238 -11.79 22.25 19.41
N GLY A 239 -12.33 21.05 19.18
CA GLY A 239 -13.77 20.81 19.11
C GLY A 239 -14.51 21.29 20.35
N MET A 240 -15.55 22.14 20.15
CA MET A 240 -16.27 22.79 21.23
C MET A 240 -17.07 21.82 22.12
N GLY A 241 -17.20 20.60 21.72
CA GLY A 241 -17.98 19.58 22.38
C GLY A 241 -19.47 19.67 22.09
N GLY A 242 -20.25 18.79 22.73
CA GLY A 242 -21.67 18.67 22.49
C GLY A 242 -22.01 17.95 21.18
N THR A 243 -23.31 17.96 20.88
CA THR A 243 -23.88 17.33 19.70
C THR A 243 -25.00 18.18 19.11
N GLU A 244 -25.24 18.08 17.80
CA GLU A 244 -26.40 18.64 17.12
C GLU A 244 -27.07 17.53 16.28
N THR A 245 -28.41 17.46 16.36
CA THR A 245 -29.17 16.47 15.58
C THR A 245 -29.80 17.15 14.37
N ILE A 246 -29.45 16.66 13.17
CA ILE A 246 -29.96 17.11 11.89
C ILE A 246 -30.67 15.94 11.21
N GLY A 247 -31.99 15.99 11.16
CA GLY A 247 -32.81 14.84 10.74
C GLY A 247 -32.61 13.67 11.69
N ASP A 248 -32.17 12.52 11.14
CA ASP A 248 -31.87 11.26 11.87
C ASP A 248 -30.39 11.12 12.23
N ARG A 249 -29.53 12.10 11.90
CA ARG A 249 -28.10 12.07 12.21
C ARG A 249 -27.76 12.97 13.39
N THR A 250 -26.99 12.42 14.33
CA THR A 250 -26.40 13.21 15.43
C THR A 250 -24.94 13.47 15.12
N LEU A 251 -24.59 14.72 14.95
CA LEU A 251 -23.24 15.22 14.73
C LEU A 251 -22.57 15.51 16.07
N SER A 252 -21.32 15.13 16.22
CA SER A 252 -20.50 15.41 17.40
C SER A 252 -19.50 16.52 17.06
N PHE A 253 -19.33 17.48 17.95
CA PHE A 253 -18.39 18.58 17.81
C PHE A 253 -17.15 18.42 18.70
N TRP A 254 -16.92 17.21 19.18
CA TRP A 254 -15.68 16.86 19.86
C TRP A 254 -14.58 16.50 18.87
N THR A 255 -13.34 16.86 19.18
CA THR A 255 -12.18 16.25 18.53
C THR A 255 -11.98 14.86 19.14
N PRO A 256 -12.09 13.74 18.42
CA PRO A 256 -11.89 12.41 18.97
C PRO A 256 -10.45 12.25 19.54
N PRO A 257 -10.27 11.75 20.77
CA PRO A 257 -8.96 11.48 21.32
C PRO A 257 -8.39 10.20 20.67
N GLY A 258 -7.09 10.19 20.35
CA GLY A 258 -6.42 9.07 19.71
C GLY A 258 -5.15 9.47 18.98
N ILE A 259 -4.60 8.53 18.23
CA ILE A 259 -3.36 8.72 17.48
C ILE A 259 -3.68 8.76 15.99
N TYR A 260 -3.52 9.93 15.42
CA TYR A 260 -3.66 10.24 14.01
C TYR A 260 -2.30 10.27 13.31
N THR A 261 -2.32 10.26 12.00
CA THR A 261 -1.16 10.68 11.19
C THR A 261 -1.55 11.84 10.26
N VAL A 262 -0.58 12.67 9.90
CA VAL A 262 -0.79 13.68 8.85
C VAL A 262 -1.11 12.96 7.55
N MET A 263 -2.24 13.31 6.94
CA MET A 263 -2.70 12.71 5.68
C MET A 263 -2.19 13.48 4.47
N ASP A 264 -2.57 14.76 4.41
CA ASP A 264 -2.19 15.69 3.34
C ASP A 264 -2.30 17.14 3.81
N LYS A 265 -1.96 18.06 2.90
CA LYS A 265 -1.93 19.49 3.18
C LYS A 265 -2.52 20.28 2.02
N ALA A 266 -3.26 21.35 2.33
CA ALA A 266 -3.79 22.28 1.32
C ALA A 266 -3.67 23.72 1.79
N ASN A 267 -3.38 24.62 0.85
CA ASN A 267 -3.29 26.07 1.12
C ASN A 267 -3.74 26.89 -0.10
N PRO A 268 -4.96 27.45 -0.10
CA PRO A 268 -6.02 27.23 0.89
C PRO A 268 -6.83 25.95 0.63
N VAL A 269 -7.71 25.61 1.59
CA VAL A 269 -8.79 24.63 1.45
C VAL A 269 -10.15 25.31 1.65
N ILE A 270 -11.17 24.85 0.95
CA ILE A 270 -12.56 25.25 1.25
C ILE A 270 -13.10 24.26 2.26
N MET A 271 -13.43 24.74 3.46
CA MET A 271 -14.12 23.97 4.49
C MET A 271 -15.60 24.32 4.46
N ASP A 272 -16.43 23.29 4.30
CA ASP A 272 -17.86 23.39 4.12
C ASP A 272 -18.56 22.41 5.05
N SER A 273 -19.34 22.92 5.99
CA SER A 273 -20.01 22.11 7.00
C SER A 273 -21.01 21.09 6.44
N SER A 274 -21.51 21.31 5.22
CA SER A 274 -22.41 20.37 4.56
C SER A 274 -21.75 19.04 4.23
N THR A 275 -20.43 19.00 4.10
CA THR A 275 -19.65 17.78 3.79
C THR A 275 -19.73 16.73 4.90
N PHE A 276 -19.94 17.14 6.15
CA PHE A 276 -20.19 16.21 7.27
C PHE A 276 -21.64 16.18 7.74
N GLY A 277 -22.56 16.86 7.01
CA GLY A 277 -24.00 16.81 7.23
C GLY A 277 -24.60 17.97 8.01
N LEU A 278 -23.83 19.02 8.34
CA LEU A 278 -24.33 20.24 8.98
C LEU A 278 -24.68 21.28 7.91
N PRO A 279 -25.97 21.66 7.72
CA PRO A 279 -26.33 22.62 6.67
C PRO A 279 -25.62 23.95 6.85
N ILE A 280 -25.11 24.54 5.76
CA ILE A 280 -24.38 25.82 5.77
C ILE A 280 -25.19 26.94 6.43
N ASN A 281 -26.50 26.94 6.19
CA ASN A 281 -27.41 27.96 6.70
C ASN A 281 -27.91 27.69 8.14
N SER A 282 -27.46 26.62 8.80
CA SER A 282 -27.75 26.36 10.18
C SER A 282 -26.95 27.31 11.10
N ARG A 283 -27.39 27.43 12.36
CA ARG A 283 -26.74 28.32 13.35
C ARG A 283 -25.23 28.09 13.50
N LEU A 284 -24.78 26.85 13.33
CA LEU A 284 -23.38 26.45 13.44
C LEU A 284 -22.78 26.09 12.05
N GLY A 285 -23.54 26.24 10.95
CA GLY A 285 -23.09 26.00 9.61
C GLY A 285 -22.07 27.03 9.15
N TYR A 286 -21.19 26.62 8.25
CA TYR A 286 -20.17 27.49 7.68
C TYR A 286 -19.73 27.02 6.29
N ARG A 287 -19.18 27.97 5.52
CA ARG A 287 -18.38 27.71 4.33
C ARG A 287 -17.27 28.76 4.27
N GLU A 288 -16.04 28.33 4.46
CA GLU A 288 -14.89 29.22 4.63
C GLU A 288 -13.70 28.77 3.79
N THR A 289 -12.89 29.74 3.36
CA THR A 289 -11.61 29.48 2.71
C THR A 289 -10.51 29.58 3.76
N ILE A 290 -9.89 28.46 4.07
CA ILE A 290 -8.97 28.28 5.19
C ILE A 290 -7.53 28.09 4.68
N PRO A 291 -6.59 28.97 5.08
CA PRO A 291 -5.16 28.82 4.76
C PRO A 291 -4.47 27.77 5.64
N TYR A 292 -3.35 27.25 5.14
CA TYR A 292 -2.41 26.40 5.87
C TYR A 292 -3.11 25.25 6.62
N ALA A 293 -3.86 24.43 5.88
CA ALA A 293 -4.63 23.33 6.44
C ALA A 293 -3.84 22.02 6.29
N THR A 294 -3.54 21.38 7.43
CA THR A 294 -2.92 20.06 7.54
C THR A 294 -3.96 19.06 8.00
N ARG A 295 -4.39 18.16 7.11
CA ARG A 295 -5.45 17.18 7.37
C ARG A 295 -4.93 15.98 8.13
N ILE A 296 -5.67 15.53 9.13
CA ILE A 296 -5.34 14.36 9.95
C ILE A 296 -6.45 13.29 9.98
N SER A 297 -7.64 13.61 9.46
CA SER A 297 -8.75 12.66 9.41
C SER A 297 -9.57 12.82 8.12
N PRO A 298 -10.09 11.72 7.52
CA PRO A 298 -10.89 11.78 6.30
C PRO A 298 -12.24 12.48 6.50
N ASP A 299 -12.77 12.52 7.73
CA ASP A 299 -13.99 13.24 8.09
C ASP A 299 -13.78 14.74 8.35
N GLY A 300 -12.60 15.28 8.02
CA GLY A 300 -12.38 16.72 7.94
C GLY A 300 -11.80 17.37 9.21
N ILE A 301 -11.01 16.64 9.99
CA ILE A 301 -10.23 17.23 11.08
C ILE A 301 -8.87 17.68 10.57
N TYR A 302 -8.55 18.96 10.84
CA TYR A 302 -7.33 19.64 10.43
C TYR A 302 -6.68 20.38 11.59
N LEU A 303 -5.36 20.59 11.50
CA LEU A 303 -4.68 21.72 12.12
C LEU A 303 -4.63 22.82 11.08
N HIS A 304 -5.19 24.00 11.37
CA HIS A 304 -5.31 25.06 10.36
C HIS A 304 -5.35 26.46 10.94
N GLN A 305 -5.11 27.45 10.09
CA GLN A 305 -5.24 28.84 10.47
C GLN A 305 -6.72 29.21 10.70
N LEU A 306 -7.00 29.86 11.85
CA LEU A 306 -8.25 30.55 12.07
C LEU A 306 -8.07 31.75 13.01
N ASN A 307 -7.76 32.91 12.44
CA ASN A 307 -7.44 34.12 13.22
C ASN A 307 -8.67 34.66 14.00
N ALA A 308 -9.88 34.43 13.53
CA ALA A 308 -11.10 34.84 14.24
C ALA A 308 -11.22 34.21 15.63
N THR A 309 -10.53 33.09 15.89
CA THR A 309 -10.54 32.37 17.17
C THR A 309 -9.26 32.50 17.99
N VAL A 310 -8.36 33.43 17.67
CA VAL A 310 -7.10 33.63 18.42
C VAL A 310 -7.36 33.90 19.90
N TRP A 311 -8.42 34.61 20.25
CA TRP A 311 -8.85 34.85 21.63
C TRP A 311 -9.19 33.57 22.42
N ALA A 312 -9.58 32.51 21.72
CA ALA A 312 -9.94 31.22 22.30
C ALA A 312 -8.75 30.24 22.38
N GLN A 313 -7.75 30.41 21.50
CA GLN A 313 -6.59 29.51 21.44
C GLN A 313 -5.78 29.57 22.74
N GLY A 314 -5.54 28.40 23.33
CA GLY A 314 -4.94 28.27 24.66
C GLY A 314 -5.89 28.49 25.84
N ASN A 315 -7.18 28.72 25.57
CA ASN A 315 -8.17 29.07 26.60
C ASN A 315 -9.44 28.21 26.52
N THR A 316 -10.13 28.19 25.37
CA THR A 316 -11.42 27.47 25.22
C THR A 316 -11.55 26.86 23.82
N ASN A 317 -12.45 25.89 23.68
CA ASN A 317 -12.73 25.21 22.43
C ASN A 317 -13.91 25.84 21.69
N THR A 318 -13.76 26.03 20.38
CA THR A 318 -14.74 26.72 19.53
C THR A 318 -15.03 26.06 18.20
N SER A 319 -14.26 25.01 17.82
CA SER A 319 -14.38 24.38 16.50
C SER A 319 -15.41 23.23 16.49
N HIS A 320 -15.65 22.65 15.32
CA HIS A 320 -16.49 21.47 15.14
C HIS A 320 -15.66 20.15 15.17
N GLY A 321 -14.37 20.23 15.56
CA GLY A 321 -13.45 19.10 15.63
C GLY A 321 -12.00 19.46 15.23
N CYS A 322 -11.78 20.47 14.40
CA CYS A 322 -10.47 20.95 14.00
C CYS A 322 -9.66 21.56 15.14
N LEU A 323 -8.36 21.67 14.95
CA LEU A 323 -7.42 22.37 15.85
C LEU A 323 -7.11 23.74 15.23
N ASN A 324 -7.77 24.79 15.72
CA ASN A 324 -7.58 26.16 15.25
C ASN A 324 -6.26 26.72 15.79
N LEU A 325 -5.47 27.31 14.91
CA LEU A 325 -4.17 27.95 15.20
C LEU A 325 -4.17 29.38 14.66
N ASN A 326 -3.30 30.23 15.19
CA ASN A 326 -3.01 31.54 14.60
C ASN A 326 -2.21 31.36 13.29
N SER A 327 -2.09 32.42 12.48
CA SER A 327 -1.41 32.38 11.17
C SER A 327 0.03 31.87 11.24
N GLU A 328 0.78 32.34 12.23
CA GLU A 328 2.20 31.98 12.36
C GLU A 328 2.37 30.48 12.68
N ASN A 329 1.61 29.98 13.65
CA ASN A 329 1.66 28.58 14.07
C ASN A 329 1.12 27.63 13.00
N ALA A 330 0.02 27.99 12.35
CA ALA A 330 -0.55 27.17 11.27
C ALA A 330 0.41 27.06 10.08
N ARG A 331 1.00 28.18 9.65
CA ARG A 331 2.00 28.16 8.59
C ARG A 331 3.23 27.35 8.98
N TRP A 332 3.77 27.56 10.17
CA TRP A 332 4.92 26.81 10.65
C TRP A 332 4.65 25.31 10.68
N PHE A 333 3.49 24.88 11.21
CA PHE A 333 3.12 23.48 11.27
C PHE A 333 2.90 22.88 9.87
N PHE A 334 2.29 23.64 8.97
CA PHE A 334 2.11 23.27 7.57
C PHE A 334 3.44 23.04 6.86
N ASP A 335 4.41 23.95 7.06
CA ASP A 335 5.74 23.84 6.43
C ASP A 335 6.59 22.71 7.05
N PHE A 336 6.45 22.48 8.37
CA PHE A 336 7.21 21.49 9.13
C PHE A 336 6.74 20.05 8.88
N SER A 337 5.44 19.81 8.84
CA SER A 337 4.87 18.47 8.82
C SER A 337 4.93 17.80 7.44
N VAL A 338 5.05 16.46 7.44
CA VAL A 338 4.98 15.62 6.23
C VAL A 338 3.90 14.53 6.40
N PRO A 339 3.34 13.98 5.31
CA PRO A 339 2.43 12.83 5.42
C PRO A 339 3.05 11.68 6.20
N GLY A 340 2.28 11.11 7.14
CA GLY A 340 2.75 10.06 8.04
C GLY A 340 3.36 10.55 9.36
N ASP A 341 3.50 11.87 9.60
CA ASP A 341 3.85 12.40 10.92
C ASP A 341 2.77 12.12 11.95
N VAL A 342 3.15 11.86 13.18
CA VAL A 342 2.24 11.46 14.26
C VAL A 342 1.61 12.70 14.91
N VAL A 343 0.28 12.66 15.08
CA VAL A 343 -0.48 13.64 15.84
C VAL A 343 -1.33 12.93 16.88
N GLU A 344 -0.96 13.05 18.14
CA GLU A 344 -1.71 12.48 19.25
C GLU A 344 -2.63 13.53 19.89
N ILE A 345 -3.91 13.22 20.02
CA ILE A 345 -4.92 14.07 20.67
C ILE A 345 -5.34 13.43 21.97
N ARG A 346 -5.26 14.20 23.07
CA ARG A 346 -5.49 13.72 24.43
C ARG A 346 -6.53 14.55 25.17
N ASN A 347 -7.15 13.92 26.17
CA ASN A 347 -7.96 14.56 27.21
C ASN A 347 -9.19 15.32 26.70
N THR A 348 -9.65 15.03 25.48
CA THR A 348 -10.92 15.57 24.98
C THR A 348 -12.10 14.75 25.53
N GLY A 349 -13.30 15.33 25.52
CA GLY A 349 -14.54 14.64 25.91
C GLY A 349 -15.17 13.78 24.81
N GLY A 350 -14.52 13.65 23.66
CA GLY A 350 -15.01 12.90 22.51
C GLY A 350 -14.95 11.39 22.69
N LYS A 351 -15.65 10.67 21.81
CA LYS A 351 -15.47 9.22 21.68
C LYS A 351 -14.09 8.93 21.11
N PRO A 352 -13.45 7.78 21.45
CA PRO A 352 -12.15 7.40 20.92
C PRO A 352 -12.16 7.37 19.39
N LEU A 353 -11.04 7.77 18.80
CA LEU A 353 -10.80 7.76 17.36
C LEU A 353 -11.02 6.36 16.78
N GLN A 354 -11.76 6.28 15.69
CA GLN A 354 -12.10 5.04 15.01
C GLN A 354 -11.12 4.77 13.86
N LEU A 355 -10.99 3.50 13.45
CA LEU A 355 -10.12 3.09 12.35
C LEU A 355 -10.38 3.90 11.06
N TRP A 356 -11.65 4.02 10.65
CA TRP A 356 -12.05 4.77 9.46
C TRP A 356 -11.73 6.28 9.50
N GLN A 357 -11.42 6.81 10.70
CA GLN A 357 -11.00 8.20 10.92
C GLN A 357 -9.49 8.40 10.87
N ASN A 358 -8.72 7.49 10.28
CA ASN A 358 -7.25 7.46 10.30
C ASN A 358 -6.70 7.06 11.69
N GLY A 359 -7.41 6.17 12.38
CA GLY A 359 -7.11 5.71 13.73
C GLY A 359 -6.29 4.41 13.79
N ASP A 360 -5.56 4.08 12.78
CA ASP A 360 -4.73 2.86 12.68
C ASP A 360 -3.85 2.65 13.92
N TRP A 361 -3.22 3.71 14.39
CA TRP A 361 -2.33 3.69 15.55
C TRP A 361 -3.04 3.68 16.91
N THR A 362 -4.34 3.92 16.93
CA THR A 362 -5.17 3.83 18.14
C THR A 362 -5.48 2.37 18.49
N ILE A 363 -5.43 1.45 17.52
CA ILE A 363 -5.65 0.03 17.74
C ILE A 363 -4.38 -0.60 18.33
N PRO A 364 -4.46 -1.32 19.48
CA PRO A 364 -3.32 -2.04 20.05
C PRO A 364 -2.72 -3.07 19.07
N SER A 365 -1.40 -3.30 19.13
CA SER A 365 -0.69 -4.15 18.16
C SER A 365 -1.16 -5.60 18.11
N ASP A 366 -1.63 -6.15 19.22
CA ASP A 366 -2.21 -7.49 19.30
C ASP A 366 -3.56 -7.58 18.57
N GLN A 367 -4.41 -6.57 18.73
CA GLN A 367 -5.67 -6.45 18.02
C GLN A 367 -5.43 -6.16 16.53
N TRP A 368 -4.39 -5.36 16.22
CA TRP A 368 -4.00 -5.10 14.84
C TRP A 368 -3.62 -6.37 14.10
N ARG A 369 -2.75 -7.20 14.69
CA ARG A 369 -2.39 -8.50 14.11
C ARG A 369 -3.59 -9.42 13.90
N ALA A 370 -4.62 -9.30 14.73
CA ALA A 370 -5.84 -10.08 14.60
C ALA A 370 -6.66 -9.74 13.34
N GLY A 371 -6.42 -8.62 12.68
CA GLY A 371 -7.02 -8.23 11.40
C GLY A 371 -6.37 -8.82 10.15
N SER A 372 -5.25 -9.56 10.29
CA SER A 372 -4.59 -10.26 9.18
C SER A 372 -5.41 -11.46 8.70
N ALA A 373 -5.41 -11.71 7.39
CA ALA A 373 -5.99 -12.90 6.79
C ALA A 373 -5.06 -14.12 6.87
N MET A 374 -3.83 -13.95 7.33
CA MET A 374 -2.78 -14.98 7.44
C MET A 374 -2.76 -15.66 8.82
N ARG A 375 -3.90 -15.97 9.40
CA ARG A 375 -4.00 -16.65 10.72
C ARG A 375 -3.75 -18.12 10.61
#